data_da53e139d30c59d684cee7abb2f8ff44
#
_entry.id   da53e139d30c59d684cee7abb2f8ff44
#
_cell.length_a   1.000
_cell.length_b   1.000
_cell.length_c   1.000
_cell.angle_alpha   90.00
_cell.angle_beta   90.00
_cell.angle_gamma   90.00
#
_symmetry.space_group_name_H-M   'P 1'
#
loop_
_entity.id
_entity.type
_entity.pdbx_description
1 polymer ?
#
loop_
_entity_poly.entity_id
_entity_poly.type
_entity_poly.pdbx_seq_one_letter_code
_entity_poly.pdbx_strand_id
1 'polypeptide(L)'
;MRKIRILTLSYCDVCKWLKSELGNEGLEYKEIDVEMFDSFANDIEKKFKTEHYPIIFLEGDQNVITILPATELEPSPILHTFDTVPQAIQLIKKYI
;
A
#
# COMPACT_ATOMS: atom_id res chain seq x y z
N MET A 1 10.92 14.11 0.01
CA MET A 1 9.55 13.60 0.13
C MET A 1 9.44 12.29 -0.64
N ARG A 2 8.85 11.27 -0.06
CA ARG A 2 8.70 9.97 -0.72
C ARG A 2 7.54 10.00 -1.70
N LYS A 3 7.66 9.20 -2.77
CA LYS A 3 6.59 9.03 -3.74
C LYS A 3 5.66 7.92 -3.28
N ILE A 4 4.36 8.11 -3.45
CA ILE A 4 3.34 7.14 -3.08
C ILE A 4 3.04 6.26 -4.28
N ARG A 5 3.15 4.95 -4.11
CA ARG A 5 2.76 3.96 -5.10
C ARG A 5 1.85 2.94 -4.43
N ILE A 6 0.73 2.63 -5.05
CA ILE A 6 -0.24 1.68 -4.49
C ILE A 6 -0.52 0.55 -5.47
N LEU A 7 -0.62 -0.66 -4.93
CA LEU A 7 -1.02 -1.85 -5.69
C LEU A 7 -2.48 -2.13 -5.37
N THR A 8 -3.31 -2.25 -6.38
CA THR A 8 -4.76 -2.40 -6.22
C THR A 8 -5.32 -3.54 -7.06
N LEU A 9 -6.53 -3.96 -6.70
CA LEU A 9 -7.34 -4.88 -7.47
C LEU A 9 -8.63 -4.17 -7.91
N SER A 10 -9.20 -4.57 -9.04
CA SER A 10 -10.41 -3.94 -9.58
C SER A 10 -11.64 -4.15 -8.69
N TYR A 11 -11.67 -5.23 -7.89
CA TYR A 11 -12.80 -5.56 -7.01
C TYR A 11 -12.59 -5.14 -5.56
N CYS A 12 -11.60 -4.32 -5.30
CA CYS A 12 -11.19 -3.98 -3.94
C CYS A 12 -11.87 -2.69 -3.49
N ASP A 13 -12.87 -2.80 -2.62
CA ASP A 13 -13.55 -1.64 -2.07
C ASP A 13 -12.64 -0.79 -1.20
N VAL A 14 -11.75 -1.43 -0.44
CA VAL A 14 -10.76 -0.74 0.39
C VAL A 14 -9.79 0.05 -0.49
N CYS A 15 -9.41 -0.51 -1.64
CA CYS A 15 -8.55 0.20 -2.59
C CYS A 15 -9.23 1.46 -3.13
N LYS A 16 -10.51 1.37 -3.44
CA LYS A 16 -11.31 2.53 -3.89
C LYS A 16 -11.39 3.59 -2.80
N TRP A 17 -11.62 3.17 -1.57
CA TRP A 17 -11.66 4.07 -0.43
C TRP A 17 -10.32 4.77 -0.24
N LEU A 18 -9.22 4.02 -0.30
CA LEU A 18 -7.87 4.60 -0.19
C LEU A 18 -7.62 5.65 -1.27
N LYS A 19 -7.96 5.37 -2.52
CA LYS A 19 -7.78 6.33 -3.62
C LYS A 19 -8.58 7.60 -3.38
N SER A 20 -9.81 7.46 -2.92
CA SER A 20 -10.66 8.62 -2.60
C SER A 20 -10.05 9.47 -1.49
N GLU A 21 -9.56 8.84 -0.42
CA GLU A 21 -8.94 9.57 0.69
C GLU A 21 -7.64 10.25 0.29
N LEU A 22 -6.82 9.61 -0.54
CA LEU A 22 -5.60 10.23 -1.06
C LEU A 22 -5.94 11.48 -1.86
N GLY A 23 -6.98 11.43 -2.69
CA GLY A 23 -7.45 12.59 -3.42
C GLY A 23 -7.95 13.69 -2.51
N ASN A 24 -8.71 13.35 -1.46
CA ASN A 24 -9.22 14.33 -0.50
C ASN A 24 -8.09 15.01 0.27
N GLU A 25 -6.99 14.32 0.52
CA GLU A 25 -5.82 14.85 1.21
C GLU A 25 -4.87 15.63 0.27
N GLY A 26 -5.17 15.66 -1.03
CA GLY A 26 -4.32 16.31 -2.01
C GLY A 26 -2.99 15.61 -2.23
N LEU A 27 -2.93 14.30 -1.98
CA LEU A 27 -1.71 13.51 -2.13
C LEU A 27 -1.67 12.85 -3.49
N GLU A 28 -0.59 13.09 -4.23
CA GLU A 28 -0.37 12.43 -5.51
C GLU A 28 0.14 11.01 -5.30
N TYR A 29 -0.35 10.09 -6.12
CA TYR A 29 0.05 8.69 -6.05
C TYR A 29 0.05 8.06 -7.44
N LYS A 30 0.77 6.95 -7.57
CA LYS A 30 0.75 6.12 -8.78
C LYS A 30 0.09 4.79 -8.43
N GLU A 31 -0.92 4.41 -9.21
CA GLU A 31 -1.62 3.15 -9.04
C GLU A 31 -1.05 2.09 -9.96
N ILE A 32 -0.86 0.88 -9.42
CA ILE A 32 -0.51 -0.31 -10.20
C ILE A 32 -1.64 -1.32 -10.04
N ASP A 33 -2.33 -1.62 -11.14
CA ASP A 33 -3.36 -2.65 -11.17
C ASP A 33 -2.67 -4.01 -11.27
N VAL A 34 -2.78 -4.83 -10.22
CA VAL A 34 -2.08 -6.11 -10.17
C VAL A 34 -2.61 -7.10 -11.21
N GLU A 35 -3.82 -6.91 -11.71
CA GLU A 35 -4.36 -7.76 -12.77
C GLU A 35 -3.61 -7.58 -14.09
N MET A 36 -3.01 -6.42 -14.31
CA MET A 36 -2.21 -6.13 -15.50
C MET A 36 -0.74 -6.51 -15.33
N PHE A 37 -0.29 -6.79 -14.09
CA PHE A 37 1.11 -7.06 -13.77
C PHE A 37 1.22 -8.28 -12.86
N ASP A 38 0.64 -9.42 -13.29
CA ASP A 38 0.53 -10.64 -12.48
C ASP A 38 1.87 -11.12 -11.92
N SER A 39 2.92 -11.13 -12.74
CA SER A 39 4.24 -11.59 -12.30
C SER A 39 4.78 -10.73 -11.16
N PHE A 40 4.64 -9.42 -11.27
CA PHE A 40 5.06 -8.48 -10.25
C PHE A 40 4.24 -8.68 -8.97
N ALA A 41 2.93 -8.82 -9.10
CA ALA A 41 2.04 -9.05 -7.96
C ALA A 41 2.39 -10.34 -7.23
N ASN A 42 2.63 -11.42 -7.98
CA ASN A 42 3.02 -12.71 -7.39
C ASN A 42 4.31 -12.61 -6.60
N ASP A 43 5.31 -11.89 -7.12
CA ASP A 43 6.58 -11.69 -6.43
C ASP A 43 6.39 -10.92 -5.13
N ILE A 44 5.55 -9.88 -5.14
CA ILE A 44 5.25 -9.08 -3.96
C ILE A 44 4.50 -9.92 -2.93
N GLU A 45 3.49 -10.68 -3.35
CA GLU A 45 2.73 -11.55 -2.46
C GLU A 45 3.62 -12.59 -1.76
N LYS A 46 4.56 -13.18 -2.50
CA LYS A 46 5.51 -14.13 -1.93
C LYS A 46 6.47 -13.46 -0.96
N LYS A 47 6.98 -12.29 -1.32
CA LYS A 47 7.95 -11.55 -0.50
C LYS A 47 7.36 -11.16 0.85
N PHE A 48 6.13 -10.67 0.88
CA PHE A 48 5.48 -10.17 2.08
C PHE A 48 4.48 -11.17 2.66
N LYS A 49 4.29 -12.34 2.03
CA LYS A 49 3.37 -13.39 2.47
C LYS A 49 1.95 -12.85 2.68
N THR A 50 1.49 -12.01 1.76
CA THR A 50 0.15 -11.43 1.82
C THR A 50 -0.59 -11.64 0.50
N GLU A 51 -1.92 -11.81 0.61
CA GLU A 51 -2.82 -11.85 -0.54
C GLU A 51 -3.83 -10.71 -0.48
N HIS A 52 -3.65 -9.79 0.47
CA HIS A 52 -4.58 -8.69 0.71
C HIS A 52 -4.08 -7.40 0.09
N TYR A 53 -5.01 -6.56 -0.34
CA TYR A 53 -4.76 -5.28 -0.99
C TYR A 53 -5.59 -4.19 -0.31
N PRO A 54 -5.23 -2.92 -0.44
CA PRO A 54 -4.10 -2.37 -1.20
C PRO A 54 -2.76 -2.55 -0.50
N ILE A 55 -1.68 -2.61 -1.28
CA ILE A 55 -0.32 -2.58 -0.77
C ILE A 55 0.26 -1.21 -1.13
N ILE A 56 0.86 -0.54 -0.16
CA ILE A 56 1.34 0.83 -0.32
C ILE A 56 2.86 0.86 -0.20
N PHE A 57 3.51 1.48 -1.18
CA PHE A 57 4.94 1.73 -1.13
C PHE A 57 5.19 3.23 -1.07
N LEU A 58 6.01 3.65 -0.11
CA LEU A 58 6.51 5.01 -0.02
C LEU A 58 7.98 5.00 -0.43
N GLU A 59 8.24 5.39 -1.68
CA GLU A 59 9.57 5.28 -2.29
C GLU A 59 10.40 6.53 -2.01
N GLY A 60 11.50 6.35 -1.29
CA GLY A 60 12.49 7.39 -1.04
C GLY A 60 13.78 7.14 -1.85
N ASP A 61 14.77 8.01 -1.66
CA ASP A 61 16.04 7.93 -2.40
C ASP A 61 16.87 6.71 -2.01
N GLN A 62 16.78 6.27 -0.76
CA GLN A 62 17.62 5.20 -0.23
C GLN A 62 16.83 4.00 0.29
N ASN A 63 15.54 4.15 0.55
CA ASN A 63 14.73 3.07 1.09
C ASN A 63 13.28 3.18 0.65
N VAL A 64 12.56 2.08 0.82
CA VAL A 64 11.12 2.01 0.55
C VAL A 64 10.44 1.57 1.84
N ILE A 65 9.43 2.33 2.26
CA ILE A 65 8.57 1.96 3.38
C ILE A 65 7.35 1.25 2.81
N THR A 66 7.08 0.04 3.29
CA THR A 66 5.96 -0.77 2.83
C THR A 66 4.87 -0.79 3.88
N ILE A 67 3.64 -0.51 3.46
CA ILE A 67 2.46 -0.51 4.32
C ILE A 67 1.49 -1.55 3.76
N LEU A 68 1.16 -2.54 4.59
CA LEU A 68 0.31 -3.68 4.21
C LEU A 68 -1.00 -3.67 4.99
N PRO A 69 -2.08 -4.24 4.42
CA PRO A 69 -3.26 -4.51 5.22
C PRO A 69 -2.91 -5.43 6.38
N ALA A 70 -3.50 -5.20 7.55
CA ALA A 70 -3.29 -6.06 8.69
C ALA A 70 -3.80 -7.46 8.37
N THR A 71 -2.93 -8.45 8.56
CA THR A 71 -3.25 -9.86 8.38
C THR A 71 -2.88 -10.59 9.66
N GLU A 72 -3.11 -11.91 9.71
CA GLU A 72 -2.73 -12.72 10.86
C GLU A 72 -1.21 -12.87 11.01
N LEU A 73 -0.44 -12.30 10.09
CA LEU A 73 1.02 -12.34 10.16
C LEU A 73 1.51 -11.38 11.24
N GLU A 74 2.53 -11.82 11.98
CA GLU A 74 3.17 -10.98 12.99
C GLU A 74 3.80 -9.75 12.34
N PRO A 75 3.61 -8.55 12.92
CA PRO A 75 4.23 -7.35 12.37
C PRO A 75 5.76 -7.45 12.47
N SER A 76 6.41 -7.21 11.34
CA SER A 76 7.85 -7.05 11.29
C SER A 76 8.20 -5.60 11.64
N PRO A 77 9.33 -5.32 12.31
CA PRO A 77 9.72 -3.94 12.58
C PRO A 77 9.97 -3.12 11.31
N ILE A 78 10.11 -3.77 10.17
CA ILE A 78 10.34 -3.10 8.87
C ILE A 78 9.02 -2.88 8.12
N LEU A 79 7.95 -3.58 8.51
CA LEU A 79 6.66 -3.51 7.85
C LEU A 79 5.65 -2.80 8.72
N HIS A 80 4.93 -1.88 8.12
CA HIS A 80 3.81 -1.21 8.77
C HIS A 80 2.51 -1.83 8.28
N THR A 81 1.52 -1.94 9.15
CA THR A 81 0.22 -2.50 8.80
C THR A 81 -0.89 -1.52 9.16
N PHE A 82 -2.02 -1.65 8.47
CA PHE A 82 -3.20 -0.84 8.75
C PHE A 82 -4.44 -1.74 8.79
N ASP A 83 -5.38 -1.42 9.67
CA ASP A 83 -6.68 -2.07 9.74
C ASP A 83 -7.74 -1.30 8.95
N THR A 84 -7.64 0.02 8.93
CA THR A 84 -8.59 0.90 8.25
C THR A 84 -7.86 1.89 7.36
N VAL A 85 -8.56 2.42 6.38
CA VAL A 85 -7.99 3.42 5.47
C VAL A 85 -7.52 4.69 6.20
N PRO A 86 -8.25 5.23 7.20
CA PRO A 86 -7.72 6.35 7.98
C PRO A 86 -6.37 6.06 8.63
N GLN A 87 -6.14 4.85 9.13
CA GLN A 87 -4.83 4.45 9.68
C GLN A 87 -3.76 4.45 8.59
N ALA A 88 -4.10 3.94 7.39
CA ALA A 88 -3.18 3.95 6.26
C ALA A 88 -2.78 5.39 5.88
N ILE A 89 -3.74 6.29 5.85
CA ILE A 89 -3.48 7.71 5.55
C ILE A 89 -2.56 8.34 6.60
N GLN A 90 -2.78 8.04 7.88
CA GLN A 90 -1.92 8.53 8.95
C GLN A 90 -0.48 8.04 8.78
N LEU A 91 -0.30 6.76 8.45
CA LEU A 91 1.03 6.20 8.20
C LEU A 91 1.70 6.86 6.99
N ILE A 92 0.96 7.06 5.91
CA ILE A 92 1.46 7.75 4.73
C ILE A 92 1.95 9.15 5.10
N LYS A 93 1.13 9.92 5.79
CA LYS A 93 1.50 11.29 6.21
C LYS A 93 2.72 11.32 7.12
N LYS A 94 2.86 10.30 7.96
CA LYS A 94 3.99 10.22 8.89
C LYS A 94 5.32 9.98 8.17
N TYR A 95 5.31 9.19 7.09
CA TYR A 95 6.53 8.71 6.45
C TYR A 95 6.83 9.35 5.10
N ILE A 96 5.90 10.08 4.51
CA ILE A 96 6.23 10.83 3.30
C ILE A 96 6.97 12.11 3.67
#